data_b387f6aeb9ca98ae84cb27055cb24120
#
_entry.id   b387f6aeb9ca98ae84cb27055cb24120
#
_cell.length_a   1.000
_cell.length_b   1.000
_cell.length_c   1.000
_cell.angle_alpha   90.00
_cell.angle_beta   90.00
_cell.angle_gamma   90.00
#
_symmetry.space_group_name_H-M   'P 1'
#
loop_
_entity.id
_entity.type
_entity.pdbx_description
1 polymer ?
#
loop_
_entity_poly.entity_id
_entity_poly.type
_entity_poly.pdbx_seq_one_letter_code
_entity_poly.pdbx_strand_id
1 'polypeptide(L)'
;PQVSGFITQLCVEEGQAVRKGQLLFVIDQVPYQAALQTAQANVEAAEAALSTAKLTLDSKKELHAQNVVSAFDLQTAENSWLSAKAQLAQMKALELNARNNLSYTEVKSPSNGVVGTLPYRVGALVSASLPKPLTTVSDNSDMYVYFSLTENQLLGLTRQYGSKQKAL
;
A
#
# COMPACT_ATOMS: atom_id res chain seq x y z
N PRO A 1 -7.51 -0.22 9.55
CA PRO A 1 -7.39 -0.65 8.15
C PRO A 1 -7.60 0.53 7.21
N GLN A 2 -7.15 0.42 5.97
CA GLN A 2 -7.36 1.45 4.94
C GLN A 2 -8.58 1.14 4.05
N VAL A 3 -9.10 -0.08 4.12
CA VAL A 3 -10.26 -0.57 3.39
C VAL A 3 -11.32 -1.08 4.35
N SER A 4 -12.56 -1.16 3.89
CA SER A 4 -13.71 -1.62 4.69
C SER A 4 -14.09 -3.04 4.27
N GLY A 5 -14.48 -3.87 5.23
CA GLY A 5 -14.94 -5.23 4.96
C GLY A 5 -15.02 -6.07 6.23
N PHE A 6 -15.43 -7.31 6.10
CA PHE A 6 -15.47 -8.25 7.22
C PHE A 6 -14.10 -8.91 7.43
N ILE A 7 -13.70 -9.12 8.67
CA ILE A 7 -12.50 -9.92 8.98
C ILE A 7 -12.82 -11.39 8.64
N THR A 8 -12.09 -11.96 7.68
CA THR A 8 -12.24 -13.36 7.29
C THR A 8 -11.29 -14.27 8.04
N GLN A 9 -10.10 -13.76 8.39
CA GLN A 9 -9.09 -14.53 9.09
C GLN A 9 -8.32 -13.66 10.08
N LEU A 10 -8.04 -14.25 11.25
CA LEU A 10 -7.15 -13.72 12.28
C LEU A 10 -5.91 -14.61 12.33
N CYS A 11 -4.73 -14.03 12.08
CA CYS A 11 -3.48 -14.79 11.93
C CYS A 11 -2.57 -14.69 13.15
N VAL A 12 -3.00 -14.01 14.22
CA VAL A 12 -2.21 -13.78 15.43
C VAL A 12 -3.08 -13.85 16.68
N GLU A 13 -2.44 -14.06 17.83
CA GLU A 13 -3.06 -14.07 19.15
C GLU A 13 -2.58 -12.87 19.98
N GLU A 14 -3.36 -12.54 21.02
CA GLU A 14 -2.97 -11.50 21.99
C GLU A 14 -1.68 -11.90 22.72
N GLY A 15 -0.74 -10.99 22.84
CA GLY A 15 0.56 -11.25 23.46
C GLY A 15 1.57 -11.96 22.56
N GLN A 16 1.22 -12.29 21.32
CA GLN A 16 2.14 -12.95 20.39
C GLN A 16 3.21 -11.97 19.88
N ALA A 17 4.45 -12.43 19.84
CA ALA A 17 5.54 -11.71 19.21
C ALA A 17 5.41 -11.78 17.68
N VAL A 18 5.51 -10.63 17.01
CA VAL A 18 5.38 -10.50 15.57
C VAL A 18 6.54 -9.71 14.97
N ARG A 19 6.83 -9.98 13.70
CA ARG A 19 7.86 -9.26 12.92
C ARG A 19 7.20 -8.26 11.99
N LYS A 20 7.97 -7.22 11.64
CA LYS A 20 7.56 -6.27 10.60
C LYS A 20 7.18 -6.99 9.30
N GLY A 21 6.01 -6.66 8.76
CA GLY A 21 5.46 -7.29 7.56
C GLY A 21 4.69 -8.60 7.79
N GLN A 22 4.67 -9.13 9.02
CA GLN A 22 3.89 -10.32 9.36
C GLN A 22 2.39 -10.03 9.24
N LEU A 23 1.64 -10.96 8.64
CA LEU A 23 0.20 -10.88 8.46
C LEU A 23 -0.51 -11.00 9.82
N LEU A 24 -1.39 -10.06 10.12
CA LEU A 24 -2.18 -10.01 11.36
C LEU A 24 -3.65 -10.37 11.10
N PHE A 25 -4.26 -9.72 10.12
CA PHE A 25 -5.67 -9.89 9.75
C PHE A 25 -5.81 -9.99 8.24
N VAL A 26 -6.84 -10.73 7.81
CA VAL A 26 -7.31 -10.72 6.42
C VAL A 26 -8.74 -10.19 6.42
N ILE A 27 -8.97 -9.15 5.63
CA ILE A 27 -10.29 -8.59 5.35
C ILE A 27 -10.81 -9.26 4.07
N ASP A 28 -12.12 -9.39 3.91
CA ASP A 28 -12.73 -9.99 2.73
C ASP A 28 -12.15 -9.42 1.43
N GLN A 29 -11.47 -10.28 0.69
CA GLN A 29 -10.74 -9.93 -0.54
C GLN A 29 -11.60 -10.02 -1.79
N VAL A 30 -12.73 -10.74 -1.75
CA VAL A 30 -13.54 -11.05 -2.94
C VAL A 30 -13.93 -9.80 -3.73
N PRO A 31 -14.50 -8.75 -3.13
CA PRO A 31 -14.88 -7.55 -3.89
C PRO A 31 -13.65 -6.81 -4.45
N TYR A 32 -12.53 -6.83 -3.77
CA TYR A 32 -11.30 -6.16 -4.21
C TYR A 32 -10.60 -6.94 -5.34
N GLN A 33 -10.64 -8.28 -5.31
CA GLN A 33 -10.16 -9.13 -6.41
C GLN A 33 -11.00 -8.92 -7.67
N ALA A 34 -12.32 -8.87 -7.56
CA ALA A 34 -13.20 -8.59 -8.68
C ALA A 34 -12.95 -7.19 -9.28
N ALA A 35 -12.74 -6.17 -8.42
CA ALA A 35 -12.40 -4.82 -8.87
C ALA A 35 -11.04 -4.78 -9.60
N LEU A 36 -10.04 -5.50 -9.11
CA LEU A 36 -8.74 -5.62 -9.77
C LEU A 36 -8.87 -6.32 -11.14
N GLN A 37 -9.61 -7.41 -11.22
CA GLN A 37 -9.84 -8.13 -12.47
C GLN A 37 -10.54 -7.25 -13.52
N THR A 38 -11.53 -6.46 -13.09
CA THR A 38 -12.20 -5.49 -13.96
C THR A 38 -11.23 -4.40 -14.44
N ALA A 39 -10.39 -3.88 -13.56
CA ALA A 39 -9.39 -2.87 -13.93
C ALA A 39 -8.35 -3.43 -14.92
N GLN A 40 -7.92 -4.69 -14.74
CA GLN A 40 -7.01 -5.38 -15.66
C GLN A 40 -7.64 -5.55 -17.05
N ALA A 41 -8.89 -5.99 -17.13
CA ALA A 41 -9.60 -6.09 -18.41
C ALA A 41 -9.70 -4.74 -19.13
N ASN A 42 -9.90 -3.66 -18.41
CA ASN A 42 -9.93 -2.29 -18.98
C ASN A 42 -8.53 -1.86 -19.50
N VAL A 43 -7.45 -2.27 -18.83
CA VAL A 43 -6.07 -2.03 -19.32
C VAL A 43 -5.85 -2.81 -20.63
N GLU A 44 -6.22 -4.08 -20.68
CA GLU A 44 -6.10 -4.91 -21.91
C GLU A 44 -6.88 -4.28 -23.10
N ALA A 45 -8.09 -3.82 -22.85
CA ALA A 45 -8.89 -3.13 -23.87
C ALA A 45 -8.22 -1.84 -24.36
N ALA A 46 -7.65 -1.05 -23.43
CA ALA A 46 -6.93 0.18 -23.79
C ALA A 46 -5.61 -0.11 -24.51
N GLU A 47 -4.92 -1.21 -24.21
CA GLU A 47 -3.72 -1.67 -24.93
C GLU A 47 -4.06 -2.07 -26.38
N ALA A 48 -5.16 -2.79 -26.59
CA ALA A 48 -5.65 -3.13 -27.91
C ALA A 48 -6.00 -1.86 -28.72
N ALA A 49 -6.68 -0.90 -28.11
CA ALA A 49 -7.02 0.39 -28.76
C ALA A 49 -5.75 1.18 -29.13
N LEU A 50 -4.74 1.23 -28.25
CA LEU A 50 -3.46 1.87 -28.53
C LEU A 50 -2.74 1.17 -29.69
N SER A 51 -2.75 -0.17 -29.73
CA SER A 51 -2.14 -0.95 -30.81
C SER A 51 -2.79 -0.63 -32.15
N THR A 52 -4.12 -0.56 -32.19
CA THR A 52 -4.89 -0.19 -33.43
C THR A 52 -4.56 1.24 -33.87
N ALA A 53 -4.55 2.19 -32.93
CA ALA A 53 -4.21 3.59 -33.25
C ALA A 53 -2.77 3.71 -33.76
N LYS A 54 -1.84 2.93 -33.21
CA LYS A 54 -0.45 2.89 -33.65
C LYS A 54 -0.32 2.34 -35.08
N LEU A 55 -0.98 1.23 -35.40
CA LEU A 55 -1.00 0.67 -36.77
C LEU A 55 -1.55 1.69 -37.77
N THR A 56 -2.63 2.39 -37.42
CA THR A 56 -3.20 3.44 -38.25
C THR A 56 -2.21 4.58 -38.49
N LEU A 57 -1.53 5.04 -37.43
CA LEU A 57 -0.52 6.08 -37.51
C LEU A 57 0.65 5.63 -38.41
N ASP A 58 1.18 4.44 -38.21
CA ASP A 58 2.32 3.92 -38.97
C ASP A 58 1.97 3.80 -40.46
N SER A 59 0.77 3.29 -40.80
CA SER A 59 0.26 3.25 -42.17
C SER A 59 0.11 4.66 -42.78
N LYS A 60 -0.42 5.63 -42.01
CA LYS A 60 -0.55 7.03 -42.49
C LYS A 60 0.80 7.68 -42.72
N LYS A 61 1.81 7.38 -41.92
CA LYS A 61 3.19 7.87 -42.11
C LYS A 61 3.78 7.36 -43.42
N GLU A 62 3.62 6.06 -43.71
CA GLU A 62 4.09 5.46 -44.98
C GLU A 62 3.41 6.08 -46.18
N LEU A 63 2.07 6.22 -46.15
CA LEU A 63 1.31 6.85 -47.24
C LEU A 63 1.63 8.34 -47.42
N HIS A 64 1.90 9.06 -46.37
CA HIS A 64 2.29 10.47 -46.42
C HIS A 64 3.69 10.64 -47.08
N ALA A 65 4.63 9.74 -46.75
CA ALA A 65 5.94 9.73 -47.40
C ALA A 65 5.86 9.47 -48.91
N GLN A 66 4.79 8.81 -49.37
CA GLN A 66 4.51 8.58 -50.80
C GLN A 66 3.61 9.70 -51.40
N ASN A 67 3.30 10.78 -50.65
CA ASN A 67 2.40 11.88 -51.05
C ASN A 67 0.95 11.43 -51.37
N VAL A 68 0.49 10.31 -50.78
CA VAL A 68 -0.88 9.76 -51.00
C VAL A 68 -1.89 10.37 -50.01
N VAL A 69 -1.46 10.74 -48.81
CA VAL A 69 -2.34 11.37 -47.80
C VAL A 69 -1.83 12.75 -47.38
N SER A 70 -2.76 13.59 -46.90
CA SER A 70 -2.47 14.97 -46.49
C SER A 70 -1.72 15.00 -45.12
N ALA A 71 -1.04 16.11 -44.86
CA ALA A 71 -0.46 16.37 -43.54
C ALA A 71 -1.52 16.41 -42.42
N PHE A 72 -2.75 16.86 -42.76
CA PHE A 72 -3.89 16.86 -41.83
C PHE A 72 -4.29 15.43 -41.42
N ASP A 73 -4.33 14.48 -42.36
CA ASP A 73 -4.66 13.08 -42.07
C ASP A 73 -3.61 12.45 -41.17
N LEU A 74 -2.34 12.75 -41.41
CA LEU A 74 -1.24 12.29 -40.57
C LEU A 74 -1.37 12.85 -39.15
N GLN A 75 -1.58 14.17 -39.00
CA GLN A 75 -1.73 14.82 -37.70
C GLN A 75 -2.94 14.26 -36.90
N THR A 76 -4.04 13.97 -37.61
CA THR A 76 -5.22 13.37 -37.01
C THR A 76 -4.92 11.97 -36.46
N ALA A 77 -4.15 11.16 -37.18
CA ALA A 77 -3.73 9.84 -36.72
C ALA A 77 -2.77 9.93 -35.52
N GLU A 78 -1.85 10.89 -35.52
CA GLU A 78 -0.98 11.16 -34.37
C GLU A 78 -1.77 11.56 -33.11
N ASN A 79 -2.74 12.44 -33.25
CA ASN A 79 -3.60 12.85 -32.14
C ASN A 79 -4.43 11.69 -31.60
N SER A 80 -4.92 10.81 -32.48
CA SER A 80 -5.64 9.60 -32.09
C SER A 80 -4.76 8.64 -31.32
N TRP A 81 -3.52 8.44 -31.75
CA TRP A 81 -2.54 7.62 -31.04
C TRP A 81 -2.19 8.22 -29.66
N LEU A 82 -1.97 9.53 -29.58
CA LEU A 82 -1.71 10.23 -28.31
C LEU A 82 -2.89 10.10 -27.35
N SER A 83 -4.12 10.22 -27.86
CA SER A 83 -5.33 10.03 -27.05
C SER A 83 -5.43 8.61 -26.49
N ALA A 84 -5.22 7.59 -27.34
CA ALA A 84 -5.22 6.19 -26.90
C ALA A 84 -4.11 5.91 -25.89
N LYS A 85 -2.93 6.51 -26.05
CA LYS A 85 -1.82 6.42 -25.09
C LYS A 85 -2.18 7.02 -23.74
N ALA A 86 -2.83 8.18 -23.73
CA ALA A 86 -3.29 8.83 -22.50
C ALA A 86 -4.37 7.99 -21.81
N GLN A 87 -5.29 7.40 -22.58
CA GLN A 87 -6.32 6.50 -22.07
C GLN A 87 -5.71 5.26 -21.40
N LEU A 88 -4.71 4.64 -22.02
CA LEU A 88 -3.99 3.50 -21.42
C LEU A 88 -3.33 3.91 -20.09
N ALA A 89 -2.68 5.07 -20.03
CA ALA A 89 -2.07 5.57 -18.80
C ALA A 89 -3.10 5.75 -17.68
N GLN A 90 -4.29 6.25 -18.01
CA GLN A 90 -5.41 6.37 -17.08
C GLN A 90 -5.87 5.00 -16.56
N MET A 91 -6.06 4.00 -17.44
CA MET A 91 -6.48 2.66 -17.03
C MET A 91 -5.43 1.97 -16.15
N LYS A 92 -4.14 2.13 -16.45
CA LYS A 92 -3.04 1.62 -15.61
C LYS A 92 -3.03 2.27 -14.22
N ALA A 93 -3.37 3.54 -14.10
CA ALA A 93 -3.50 4.19 -12.80
C ALA A 93 -4.69 3.62 -11.98
N LEU A 94 -5.82 3.33 -12.65
CA LEU A 94 -6.97 2.69 -12.00
C LEU A 94 -6.65 1.25 -11.56
N GLU A 95 -5.94 0.47 -12.39
CA GLU A 95 -5.46 -0.86 -12.01
C GLU A 95 -4.55 -0.81 -10.78
N LEU A 96 -3.61 0.14 -10.74
CA LEU A 96 -2.73 0.33 -9.58
C LEU A 96 -3.52 0.64 -8.31
N ASN A 97 -4.55 1.49 -8.39
CA ASN A 97 -5.44 1.78 -7.26
C ASN A 97 -6.19 0.53 -6.79
N ALA A 98 -6.74 -0.27 -7.71
CA ALA A 98 -7.43 -1.51 -7.37
C ALA A 98 -6.47 -2.53 -6.71
N ARG A 99 -5.24 -2.64 -7.22
CA ARG A 99 -4.17 -3.49 -6.66
C ARG A 99 -3.77 -3.06 -5.25
N ASN A 100 -3.63 -1.75 -5.02
CA ASN A 100 -3.34 -1.20 -3.69
C ASN A 100 -4.48 -1.50 -2.71
N ASN A 101 -5.74 -1.30 -3.13
CA ASN A 101 -6.89 -1.61 -2.30
C ASN A 101 -6.94 -3.09 -1.92
N LEU A 102 -6.63 -3.99 -2.85
CA LEU A 102 -6.49 -5.42 -2.56
C LEU A 102 -5.35 -5.69 -1.56
N SER A 103 -4.21 -5.02 -1.71
CA SER A 103 -3.08 -5.20 -0.77
C SER A 103 -3.43 -4.74 0.65
N TYR A 104 -4.30 -3.76 0.81
CA TYR A 104 -4.74 -3.25 2.11
C TYR A 104 -5.73 -4.18 2.82
N THR A 105 -6.27 -5.20 2.15
CA THR A 105 -7.06 -6.26 2.79
C THR A 105 -6.20 -7.17 3.65
N GLU A 106 -4.90 -7.25 3.37
CA GLU A 106 -3.91 -7.93 4.19
C GLU A 106 -3.29 -6.94 5.18
N VAL A 107 -3.79 -6.94 6.39
CA VAL A 107 -3.27 -6.06 7.46
C VAL A 107 -2.02 -6.67 8.04
N LYS A 108 -0.87 -6.01 7.82
CA LYS A 108 0.46 -6.46 8.26
C LYS A 108 0.99 -5.59 9.40
N SER A 109 1.89 -6.16 10.22
CA SER A 109 2.56 -5.42 11.28
C SER A 109 3.50 -4.35 10.72
N PRO A 110 3.44 -3.09 11.19
CA PRO A 110 4.35 -2.03 10.77
C PRO A 110 5.75 -2.14 11.39
N SER A 111 5.89 -2.85 12.52
CA SER A 111 7.13 -3.01 13.29
C SER A 111 7.28 -4.41 13.85
N ASN A 112 8.46 -4.72 14.37
CA ASN A 112 8.63 -5.84 15.28
C ASN A 112 8.00 -5.48 16.63
N GLY A 113 7.52 -6.48 17.38
CA GLY A 113 6.96 -6.21 18.69
C GLY A 113 6.00 -7.29 19.17
N VAL A 114 5.17 -6.93 20.13
CA VAL A 114 4.17 -7.81 20.73
C VAL A 114 2.78 -7.27 20.42
N VAL A 115 1.89 -8.14 19.98
CA VAL A 115 0.49 -7.82 19.69
C VAL A 115 -0.24 -7.53 21.00
N GLY A 116 -0.91 -6.40 21.07
CA GLY A 116 -1.76 -6.04 22.19
C GLY A 116 -3.12 -6.74 22.15
N THR A 117 -4.15 -6.05 22.64
CA THR A 117 -5.52 -6.59 22.64
C THR A 117 -6.10 -6.65 21.23
N LEU A 118 -6.98 -7.61 20.99
CA LEU A 118 -7.67 -7.86 19.73
C LEU A 118 -9.19 -7.63 19.92
N PRO A 119 -9.67 -6.38 19.89
CA PRO A 119 -11.08 -6.07 20.15
C PRO A 119 -12.03 -6.58 19.06
N TYR A 120 -11.52 -6.88 17.87
CA TYR A 120 -12.29 -7.37 16.73
C TYR A 120 -11.96 -8.83 16.44
N ARG A 121 -12.99 -9.63 16.20
CA ARG A 121 -12.92 -11.07 15.91
C ARG A 121 -13.30 -11.33 14.44
N VAL A 122 -13.05 -12.55 13.99
CA VAL A 122 -13.52 -13.01 12.66
C VAL A 122 -15.02 -12.77 12.54
N GLY A 123 -15.46 -12.25 11.41
CA GLY A 123 -16.84 -11.82 11.15
C GLY A 123 -17.17 -10.38 11.54
N ALA A 124 -16.28 -9.65 12.24
CA ALA A 124 -16.49 -8.25 12.55
C ALA A 124 -16.32 -7.37 11.30
N LEU A 125 -17.20 -6.40 11.12
CA LEU A 125 -17.07 -5.36 10.09
C LEU A 125 -16.05 -4.33 10.55
N VAL A 126 -15.08 -4.05 9.71
CA VAL A 126 -14.04 -3.04 9.94
C VAL A 126 -14.00 -2.00 8.83
N SER A 127 -13.56 -0.79 9.16
CA SER A 127 -13.45 0.32 8.22
C SER A 127 -12.32 1.28 8.62
N ALA A 128 -11.95 2.19 7.72
CA ALA A 128 -10.95 3.22 8.00
C ALA A 128 -11.38 4.23 9.08
N SER A 129 -12.68 4.37 9.34
CA SER A 129 -13.26 5.29 10.32
C SER A 129 -13.56 4.67 11.69
N LEU A 130 -13.00 3.49 11.99
CA LEU A 130 -13.18 2.87 13.30
C LEU A 130 -12.60 3.73 14.43
N PRO A 131 -13.33 3.89 15.57
CA PRO A 131 -12.87 4.69 16.69
C PRO A 131 -11.71 4.03 17.46
N LYS A 132 -11.55 2.71 17.35
CA LYS A 132 -10.49 1.94 17.98
C LYS A 132 -9.62 1.25 16.92
N PRO A 133 -8.30 1.15 17.13
CA PRO A 133 -7.43 0.38 16.24
C PRO A 133 -7.79 -1.10 16.26
N LEU A 134 -7.44 -1.84 15.20
CA LEU A 134 -7.62 -3.30 15.14
C LEU A 134 -6.79 -4.02 16.20
N THR A 135 -5.58 -3.55 16.41
CA THR A 135 -4.68 -3.94 17.48
C THR A 135 -3.58 -2.89 17.61
N THR A 136 -2.79 -3.00 18.64
CA THR A 136 -1.53 -2.25 18.83
C THR A 136 -0.38 -3.22 18.79
N VAL A 137 0.74 -2.84 18.18
CA VAL A 137 1.99 -3.60 18.25
C VAL A 137 2.98 -2.74 19.02
N SER A 138 3.40 -3.23 20.19
CA SER A 138 4.36 -2.54 21.06
C SER A 138 5.75 -3.08 20.80
N ASP A 139 6.66 -2.21 20.37
CA ASP A 139 8.07 -2.53 20.30
C ASP A 139 8.70 -2.26 21.67
N ASN A 140 9.13 -3.31 22.33
CA ASN A 140 9.73 -3.27 23.66
C ASN A 140 11.25 -3.56 23.59
N SER A 141 11.89 -3.38 22.43
CA SER A 141 13.33 -3.62 22.23
C SER A 141 14.16 -2.64 23.05
N ASP A 142 13.76 -1.36 23.05
CA ASP A 142 14.43 -0.30 23.79
C ASP A 142 13.43 0.37 24.74
N MET A 143 13.70 0.30 26.05
CA MET A 143 12.85 0.93 27.07
C MET A 143 13.63 2.04 27.79
N TYR A 144 13.03 3.21 27.88
CA TYR A 144 13.55 4.30 28.70
C TYR A 144 12.94 4.24 30.09
N VAL A 145 13.79 4.13 31.10
CA VAL A 145 13.38 4.17 32.50
C VAL A 145 13.72 5.54 33.06
N TYR A 146 12.72 6.30 33.45
CA TYR A 146 12.89 7.57 34.12
C TYR A 146 12.78 7.39 35.63
N PHE A 147 13.81 7.76 36.37
CA PHE A 147 13.80 7.71 37.80
C PHE A 147 14.39 9.02 38.39
N SER A 148 13.90 9.41 39.52
CA SER A 148 14.38 10.60 40.23
C SER A 148 15.35 10.17 41.31
N LEU A 149 16.52 10.80 41.33
CA LEU A 149 17.52 10.63 42.37
C LEU A 149 17.66 11.92 43.14
N THR A 150 17.79 11.84 44.46
CA THR A 150 18.22 12.99 45.26
C THR A 150 19.72 13.25 45.02
N GLU A 151 20.15 14.51 45.22
CA GLU A 151 21.55 14.90 45.03
C GLU A 151 22.51 14.01 45.84
N ASN A 152 22.15 13.68 47.07
CA ASN A 152 22.96 12.83 47.94
C ASN A 152 23.10 11.38 47.40
N GLN A 153 22.04 10.86 46.80
CA GLN A 153 22.08 9.53 46.14
C GLN A 153 22.96 9.56 44.90
N LEU A 154 22.84 10.62 44.08
CA LEU A 154 23.67 10.80 42.90
C LEU A 154 25.16 10.93 43.23
N LEU A 155 25.50 11.71 44.29
CA LEU A 155 26.88 11.84 44.79
C LEU A 155 27.42 10.50 45.31
N GLY A 156 26.60 9.70 46.00
CA GLY A 156 26.96 8.37 46.46
C GLY A 156 27.30 7.44 45.32
N LEU A 157 26.43 7.38 44.30
CA LEU A 157 26.66 6.56 43.09
C LEU A 157 27.89 7.03 42.30
N THR A 158 28.09 8.34 42.15
CA THR A 158 29.28 8.87 41.45
C THR A 158 30.58 8.54 42.14
N ARG A 159 30.59 8.53 43.48
CA ARG A 159 31.76 8.09 44.27
C ARG A 159 32.05 6.62 44.13
N GLN A 160 31.02 5.78 44.05
CA GLN A 160 31.15 4.33 43.95
C GLN A 160 31.54 3.84 42.54
N TYR A 161 31.04 4.48 41.50
CA TYR A 161 31.23 4.02 40.09
C TYR A 161 32.10 4.98 39.23
N GLY A 162 32.61 6.08 39.79
CA GLY A 162 33.62 6.95 39.19
C GLY A 162 33.13 7.90 38.08
N SER A 163 31.92 7.70 37.53
CA SER A 163 31.29 8.65 36.60
C SER A 163 29.79 8.46 36.51
N LYS A 164 29.05 9.51 36.13
CA LYS A 164 27.59 9.47 35.94
C LYS A 164 27.17 8.44 34.89
N GLN A 165 27.98 8.21 33.84
CA GLN A 165 27.70 7.27 32.74
C GLN A 165 27.89 5.79 33.14
N LYS A 166 28.67 5.49 34.17
CA LYS A 166 28.86 4.13 34.67
C LYS A 166 27.90 3.76 35.80
N ALA A 167 27.19 4.75 36.36
CA ALA A 167 26.27 4.58 37.46
C ALA A 167 24.79 4.49 37.01
N LEU A 168 24.52 4.80 35.75
CA LEU A 168 23.24 4.71 35.05
C LEU A 168 23.30 3.66 33.94
#